data_0dbd543e2d485bf1b83443c757c13320
#
_entry.id   0dbd543e2d485bf1b83443c757c13320
#
_cell.length_a   1.000
_cell.length_b   1.000
_cell.length_c   1.000
_cell.angle_alpha   90.00
_cell.angle_beta   90.00
_cell.angle_gamma   90.00
#
_symmetry.space_group_name_H-M   'P 1'
#
loop_
_entity.id
_entity.type
_entity.pdbx_description
1 polymer ?
#
loop_
_entity_poly.entity_id
_entity_poly.type
_entity_poly.pdbx_seq_one_letter_code
_entity_poly.pdbx_strand_id
1 'polypeptide(L)'
;MTRTSKRVTESGFTLFEVILALMILGLISGAVYSISAAAMEATKATLATQAGCRRLEAFLKVTRDAFLAIPADGQVFLRIGKSNGDAPVPEIVFREVTGVFGIPSLGGGELVLAARPRSDGSRAFALLRVPSGLDGSEAERFLSSGPWIPILPGVERVAWSFYEGGE
;
A
#
# COMPACT_ATOMS: atom_id res chain seq x y z
N MET A 1 -81.14 16.05 36.50
CA MET A 1 -79.83 16.15 35.84
C MET A 1 -79.06 14.88 36.12
N THR A 2 -79.12 13.92 35.22
CA THR A 2 -78.43 12.58 35.36
C THR A 2 -77.11 12.62 34.58
N ARG A 3 -75.98 12.58 35.28
CA ARG A 3 -74.64 12.56 34.74
C ARG A 3 -74.24 11.11 34.38
N THR A 4 -74.28 10.81 33.08
CA THR A 4 -73.84 9.49 32.55
C THR A 4 -72.31 9.44 32.56
N SER A 5 -71.76 8.71 33.53
CA SER A 5 -70.31 8.39 33.60
C SER A 5 -69.96 7.38 32.50
N LYS A 6 -69.24 7.83 31.47
CA LYS A 6 -68.70 7.01 30.41
C LYS A 6 -67.53 6.20 31.00
N ARG A 7 -67.71 4.93 31.28
CA ARG A 7 -66.64 4.02 31.67
C ARG A 7 -65.71 3.86 30.44
N VAL A 8 -64.49 4.39 30.55
CA VAL A 8 -63.41 4.10 29.64
C VAL A 8 -62.95 2.66 29.96
N THR A 9 -63.21 1.73 29.07
CA THR A 9 -62.69 0.36 29.15
C THR A 9 -61.20 0.44 28.87
N GLU A 10 -60.39 0.29 29.91
CA GLU A 10 -58.93 0.08 29.79
C GLU A 10 -58.73 -1.32 29.20
N SER A 11 -58.44 -1.38 27.90
CA SER A 11 -58.00 -2.61 27.24
C SER A 11 -56.54 -2.82 27.56
N GLY A 12 -56.22 -3.79 28.40
CA GLY A 12 -54.84 -4.19 28.65
C GLY A 12 -54.24 -4.84 27.40
N PHE A 13 -52.92 -4.66 27.22
CA PHE A 13 -52.18 -5.34 26.17
C PHE A 13 -52.29 -6.85 26.26
N THR A 14 -52.53 -7.52 25.15
CA THR A 14 -52.53 -8.98 25.09
C THR A 14 -51.08 -9.49 25.02
N LEU A 15 -50.83 -10.68 25.62
CA LEU A 15 -49.53 -11.33 25.51
C LEU A 15 -49.06 -11.49 24.06
N PHE A 16 -49.99 -11.71 23.15
CA PHE A 16 -49.70 -11.87 21.73
C PHE A 16 -49.17 -10.56 21.10
N GLU A 17 -49.77 -9.41 21.44
CA GLU A 17 -49.24 -8.09 20.98
C GLU A 17 -47.82 -7.81 21.43
N VAL A 18 -47.48 -8.16 22.67
CA VAL A 18 -46.13 -8.01 23.19
C VAL A 18 -45.12 -8.88 22.45
N ILE A 19 -45.47 -10.15 22.19
CA ILE A 19 -44.64 -11.08 21.43
C ILE A 19 -44.43 -10.57 19.99
N LEU A 20 -45.51 -10.12 19.34
CA LEU A 20 -45.45 -9.59 17.99
C LEU A 20 -44.58 -8.33 17.91
N ALA A 21 -44.73 -7.42 18.88
CA ALA A 21 -43.90 -6.21 18.96
C ALA A 21 -42.40 -6.53 19.13
N LEU A 22 -42.07 -7.52 20.00
CA LEU A 22 -40.69 -7.98 20.19
C LEU A 22 -40.12 -8.66 18.95
N MET A 23 -40.91 -9.40 18.19
CA MET A 23 -40.49 -9.98 16.91
C MET A 23 -40.18 -8.92 15.88
N ILE A 24 -41.07 -7.93 15.73
CA ILE A 24 -40.83 -6.80 14.80
C ILE A 24 -39.59 -6.00 15.21
N LEU A 25 -39.44 -5.70 16.50
CA LEU A 25 -38.27 -5.00 17.02
C LEU A 25 -36.97 -5.79 16.74
N GLY A 26 -37.00 -7.12 16.92
CA GLY A 26 -35.88 -7.99 16.62
C GLY A 26 -35.50 -7.96 15.13
N LEU A 27 -36.48 -8.02 14.23
CA LEU A 27 -36.27 -7.93 12.78
C LEU A 27 -35.66 -6.60 12.38
N ILE A 28 -36.20 -5.48 12.88
CA ILE A 28 -35.70 -4.14 12.59
C ILE A 28 -34.26 -4.00 13.11
N SER A 29 -33.99 -4.40 14.34
CA SER A 29 -32.66 -4.33 14.94
C SER A 29 -31.65 -5.18 14.16
N GLY A 30 -32.03 -6.37 13.73
CA GLY A 30 -31.22 -7.23 12.90
C GLY A 30 -30.92 -6.64 11.53
N ALA A 31 -31.90 -6.00 10.89
CA ALA A 31 -31.72 -5.31 9.62
C ALA A 31 -30.77 -4.11 9.76
N VAL A 32 -30.95 -3.28 10.78
CA VAL A 32 -30.07 -2.14 11.06
C VAL A 32 -28.63 -2.57 11.33
N TYR A 33 -28.46 -3.62 12.10
CA TYR A 33 -27.12 -4.19 12.38
C TYR A 33 -26.46 -4.69 11.10
N SER A 34 -27.18 -5.42 10.26
CA SER A 34 -26.69 -5.96 8.97
C SER A 34 -26.23 -4.84 8.04
N ILE A 35 -27.05 -3.78 7.88
CA ILE A 35 -26.69 -2.61 7.05
C ILE A 35 -25.46 -1.89 7.61
N SER A 36 -25.39 -1.72 8.93
CA SER A 36 -24.24 -1.05 9.57
C SER A 36 -22.95 -1.85 9.39
N ALA A 37 -23.00 -3.18 9.53
CA ALA A 37 -21.87 -4.05 9.31
C ALA A 37 -21.37 -3.98 7.85
N ALA A 38 -22.27 -4.05 6.88
CA ALA A 38 -21.93 -3.94 5.46
C ALA A 38 -21.33 -2.56 5.12
N ALA A 39 -21.87 -1.48 5.68
CA ALA A 39 -21.33 -0.13 5.49
C ALA A 39 -19.91 0.02 6.06
N MET A 40 -19.63 -0.56 7.23
CA MET A 40 -18.29 -0.56 7.81
C MET A 40 -17.28 -1.33 6.94
N GLU A 41 -17.68 -2.46 6.39
CA GLU A 41 -16.82 -3.26 5.51
C GLU A 41 -16.52 -2.54 4.20
N ALA A 42 -17.53 -1.94 3.57
CA ALA A 42 -17.35 -1.10 2.39
C ALA A 42 -16.42 0.10 2.65
N THR A 43 -16.55 0.74 3.81
CA THR A 43 -15.68 1.85 4.22
C THR A 43 -14.23 1.39 4.38
N LYS A 44 -13.99 0.24 5.02
CA LYS A 44 -12.62 -0.33 5.17
C LYS A 44 -12.00 -0.62 3.81
N ALA A 45 -12.73 -1.23 2.89
CA ALA A 45 -12.27 -1.52 1.53
C ALA A 45 -11.90 -0.24 0.78
N THR A 46 -12.73 0.80 0.87
CA THR A 46 -12.47 2.10 0.25
C THR A 46 -11.22 2.77 0.82
N LEU A 47 -11.05 2.78 2.14
CA LEU A 47 -9.87 3.34 2.81
C LEU A 47 -8.59 2.59 2.43
N ALA A 48 -8.63 1.27 2.32
CA ALA A 48 -7.49 0.46 1.89
C ALA A 48 -7.06 0.81 0.45
N THR A 49 -8.02 0.95 -0.46
CA THR A 49 -7.77 1.35 -1.85
C THR A 49 -7.18 2.76 -1.93
N GLN A 50 -7.77 3.71 -1.21
CA GLN A 50 -7.24 5.09 -1.16
C GLN A 50 -5.83 5.16 -0.59
N ALA A 51 -5.52 4.39 0.45
CA ALA A 51 -4.18 4.32 1.00
C ALA A 51 -3.17 3.75 -0.02
N GLY A 52 -3.58 2.76 -0.81
CA GLY A 52 -2.78 2.22 -1.92
C GLY A 52 -2.48 3.27 -2.99
N CYS A 53 -3.50 3.99 -3.45
CA CYS A 53 -3.35 5.07 -4.44
C CYS A 53 -2.41 6.18 -3.95
N ARG A 54 -2.59 6.65 -2.71
CA ARG A 54 -1.71 7.68 -2.12
C ARG A 54 -0.26 7.24 -2.02
N ARG A 55 -0.01 5.97 -1.67
CA ARG A 55 1.36 5.42 -1.64
C ARG A 55 1.98 5.39 -3.02
N LEU A 56 1.22 4.99 -4.03
CA LEU A 56 1.68 4.98 -5.42
C LEU A 56 1.99 6.40 -5.91
N GLU A 57 1.11 7.37 -5.67
CA GLU A 57 1.32 8.77 -6.02
C GLU A 57 2.57 9.35 -5.35
N ALA A 58 2.74 9.09 -4.05
CA ALA A 58 3.92 9.52 -3.30
C ALA A 58 5.20 8.89 -3.87
N PHE A 59 5.16 7.59 -4.19
CA PHE A 59 6.27 6.88 -4.81
C PHE A 59 6.63 7.49 -6.18
N LEU A 60 5.65 7.72 -7.05
CA LEU A 60 5.87 8.30 -8.38
C LEU A 60 6.44 9.72 -8.27
N LYS A 61 5.94 10.51 -7.33
CA LYS A 61 6.47 11.87 -7.08
C LYS A 61 7.93 11.82 -6.63
N VAL A 62 8.24 11.02 -5.60
CA VAL A 62 9.61 10.88 -5.09
C VAL A 62 10.56 10.34 -6.16
N THR A 63 10.12 9.38 -6.95
CA THR A 63 10.90 8.84 -8.06
C THR A 63 11.15 9.90 -9.14
N ARG A 64 10.13 10.64 -9.54
CA ARG A 64 10.28 11.75 -10.49
C ARG A 64 11.25 12.80 -9.97
N ASP A 65 11.08 13.22 -8.72
CA ASP A 65 11.96 14.23 -8.10
C ASP A 65 13.41 13.71 -8.04
N ALA A 66 13.60 12.41 -7.79
CA ALA A 66 14.90 11.74 -7.80
C ALA A 66 15.57 11.83 -9.19
N PHE A 67 14.83 11.54 -10.26
CA PHE A 67 15.36 11.66 -11.62
C PHE A 67 15.66 13.10 -12.03
N LEU A 68 14.85 14.05 -11.59
CA LEU A 68 15.09 15.48 -11.87
C LEU A 68 16.27 16.06 -11.09
N ALA A 69 16.62 15.47 -9.98
CA ALA A 69 17.72 15.90 -9.12
C ALA A 69 19.08 15.28 -9.51
N ILE A 70 19.15 14.47 -10.57
CA ILE A 70 20.39 13.86 -11.02
C ILE A 70 21.32 14.95 -11.54
N PRO A 71 22.52 15.12 -10.97
CA PRO A 71 23.51 16.08 -11.45
C PRO A 71 24.06 15.69 -12.83
N ALA A 72 24.70 16.61 -13.51
CA ALA A 72 25.22 16.39 -14.86
C ALA A 72 26.28 15.28 -14.95
N ASP A 73 26.99 15.01 -13.85
CA ASP A 73 27.98 13.95 -13.69
C ASP A 73 27.38 12.64 -13.12
N GLY A 74 26.12 12.70 -12.68
CA GLY A 74 25.41 11.54 -12.17
C GLY A 74 25.08 10.52 -13.25
N GLN A 75 25.19 9.25 -12.91
CA GLN A 75 24.93 8.15 -13.84
C GLN A 75 23.72 7.34 -13.39
N VAL A 76 22.85 7.04 -14.34
CA VAL A 76 21.73 6.10 -14.15
C VAL A 76 21.79 5.04 -15.23
N PHE A 77 21.82 3.79 -14.82
CA PHE A 77 21.84 2.69 -15.77
C PHE A 77 20.97 1.53 -15.30
N LEU A 78 20.54 0.73 -16.26
CA LEU A 78 19.80 -0.49 -16.01
C LEU A 78 20.78 -1.66 -15.92
N ARG A 79 20.64 -2.45 -14.87
CA ARG A 79 21.35 -3.71 -14.68
C ARG A 79 20.34 -4.84 -14.53
N ILE A 80 20.69 -6.01 -15.03
CA ILE A 80 19.92 -7.23 -14.77
C ILE A 80 20.55 -7.90 -13.55
N GLY A 81 19.85 -7.80 -12.42
CA GLY A 81 20.25 -8.43 -11.17
C GLY A 81 19.94 -9.93 -11.17
N LYS A 82 20.77 -10.68 -10.45
CA LYS A 82 20.49 -12.08 -10.13
C LYS A 82 19.69 -12.11 -8.84
N SER A 83 18.48 -12.64 -8.87
CA SER A 83 17.73 -12.98 -7.67
C SER A 83 18.01 -14.44 -7.29
N ASN A 84 18.06 -14.76 -6.00
CA ASN A 84 18.32 -16.11 -5.49
C ASN A 84 17.26 -17.10 -6.01
N GLY A 85 17.52 -17.73 -7.18
CA GLY A 85 16.66 -18.74 -7.77
C GLY A 85 15.49 -18.24 -8.62
N ASP A 86 15.25 -16.92 -8.65
CA ASP A 86 14.18 -16.29 -9.44
C ASP A 86 14.66 -15.80 -10.82
N ALA A 87 13.68 -15.49 -11.67
CA ALA A 87 13.93 -14.85 -12.95
C ALA A 87 14.76 -13.55 -12.80
N PRO A 88 15.58 -13.21 -13.80
CA PRO A 88 16.39 -12.00 -13.76
C PRO A 88 15.51 -10.77 -13.52
N VAL A 89 15.89 -9.95 -12.52
CA VAL A 89 15.13 -8.78 -12.12
C VAL A 89 15.84 -7.54 -12.63
N PRO A 90 15.16 -6.66 -13.38
CA PRO A 90 15.74 -5.40 -13.80
C PRO A 90 15.92 -4.47 -12.60
N GLU A 91 17.13 -3.95 -12.43
CA GLU A 91 17.54 -3.04 -11.38
C GLU A 91 17.92 -1.70 -11.99
N ILE A 92 17.41 -0.59 -11.44
CA ILE A 92 17.95 0.74 -11.73
C ILE A 92 19.04 1.05 -10.73
N VAL A 93 20.18 1.46 -11.24
CA VAL A 93 21.35 1.85 -10.44
C VAL A 93 21.65 3.32 -10.64
N PHE A 94 21.73 4.05 -9.54
CA PHE A 94 22.14 5.44 -9.49
C PHE A 94 23.57 5.49 -8.93
N ARG A 95 24.47 6.15 -9.64
CA ARG A 95 25.86 6.35 -9.23
C ARG A 95 26.20 7.83 -9.25
N GLU A 96 27.01 8.28 -8.32
CA GLU A 96 27.46 9.68 -8.19
C GLU A 96 26.31 10.69 -8.11
N VAL A 97 25.21 10.27 -7.48
CA VAL A 97 24.05 11.13 -7.25
C VAL A 97 23.95 11.56 -5.79
N THR A 98 23.46 12.76 -5.56
CA THR A 98 23.24 13.34 -4.23
C THR A 98 21.78 13.73 -4.06
N GLY A 99 21.25 13.59 -2.84
CA GLY A 99 19.88 14.01 -2.53
C GLY A 99 18.77 13.12 -3.10
N VAL A 100 19.10 11.99 -3.72
CA VAL A 100 18.12 11.09 -4.34
C VAL A 100 17.45 10.24 -3.26
N PHE A 101 16.13 10.13 -3.31
CA PHE A 101 15.30 9.44 -2.31
C PHE A 101 15.57 9.88 -0.85
N GLY A 102 15.94 11.14 -0.64
CA GLY A 102 16.25 11.67 0.69
C GLY A 102 17.60 11.22 1.26
N ILE A 103 18.46 10.59 0.46
CA ILE A 103 19.80 10.19 0.85
C ILE A 103 20.75 11.35 0.53
N PRO A 104 21.39 11.98 1.54
CA PRO A 104 22.16 13.22 1.33
C PRO A 104 23.37 13.05 0.41
N SER A 105 24.04 11.92 0.48
CA SER A 105 25.21 11.61 -0.35
C SER A 105 25.42 10.10 -0.41
N LEU A 106 25.85 9.61 -1.57
CA LEU A 106 26.24 8.20 -1.73
C LEU A 106 27.72 7.96 -1.38
N GLY A 107 28.54 9.02 -1.26
CA GLY A 107 29.96 8.88 -0.92
C GLY A 107 30.72 7.97 -1.88
N GLY A 108 30.42 8.04 -3.19
CA GLY A 108 30.99 7.15 -4.22
C GLY A 108 30.35 5.77 -4.31
N GLY A 109 29.31 5.48 -3.50
CA GLY A 109 28.54 4.23 -3.57
C GLY A 109 27.43 4.26 -4.62
N GLU A 110 26.68 3.17 -4.69
CA GLU A 110 25.55 3.01 -5.60
C GLU A 110 24.22 2.95 -4.84
N LEU A 111 23.17 3.47 -5.43
CA LEU A 111 21.81 3.30 -4.96
C LEU A 111 21.07 2.42 -5.96
N VAL A 112 20.58 1.27 -5.50
CA VAL A 112 19.93 0.28 -6.34
C VAL A 112 18.45 0.22 -6.02
N LEU A 113 17.62 0.30 -7.04
CA LEU A 113 16.17 0.25 -6.96
C LEU A 113 15.68 -0.98 -7.74
N ALA A 114 15.01 -1.91 -7.07
CA ALA A 114 14.58 -3.16 -7.66
C ALA A 114 13.31 -3.72 -7.01
N ALA A 115 12.59 -4.59 -7.74
CA ALA A 115 11.52 -5.39 -7.15
C ALA A 115 12.12 -6.61 -6.42
N ARG A 116 11.88 -6.70 -5.11
CA ARG A 116 12.42 -7.79 -4.28
C ARG A 116 11.31 -8.60 -3.61
N PRO A 117 11.50 -9.92 -3.48
CA PRO A 117 10.57 -10.77 -2.74
C PRO A 117 10.61 -10.42 -1.26
N ARG A 118 9.47 -10.53 -0.60
CA ARG A 118 9.29 -10.40 0.85
C ARG A 118 9.06 -11.75 1.49
N SER A 119 9.21 -11.80 2.81
CA SER A 119 8.97 -13.02 3.60
C SER A 119 7.52 -13.54 3.54
N ASP A 120 6.56 -12.68 3.17
CA ASP A 120 5.14 -13.01 3.01
C ASP A 120 4.78 -13.56 1.60
N GLY A 121 5.78 -13.78 0.73
CA GLY A 121 5.60 -14.21 -0.66
C GLY A 121 5.20 -13.10 -1.63
N SER A 122 4.90 -11.90 -1.14
CA SER A 122 4.66 -10.73 -1.98
C SER A 122 5.96 -10.14 -2.50
N ARG A 123 5.87 -9.20 -3.44
CA ARG A 123 7.02 -8.40 -3.89
C ARG A 123 6.85 -6.94 -3.46
N ALA A 124 7.96 -6.28 -3.18
CA ALA A 124 8.00 -4.85 -2.95
C ALA A 124 9.06 -4.21 -3.84
N PHE A 125 8.80 -3.01 -4.28
CA PHE A 125 9.82 -2.16 -4.84
C PHE A 125 10.67 -1.64 -3.69
N ALA A 126 11.97 -1.93 -3.73
CA ALA A 126 12.86 -1.70 -2.62
C ALA A 126 14.13 -1.00 -3.06
N LEU A 127 14.73 -0.28 -2.14
CA LEU A 127 15.93 0.51 -2.30
C LEU A 127 17.06 -0.11 -1.46
N LEU A 128 18.24 -0.20 -2.04
CA LEU A 128 19.44 -0.61 -1.35
C LEU A 128 20.58 0.37 -1.62
N ARG A 129 21.25 0.84 -0.59
CA ARG A 129 22.49 1.59 -0.71
C ARG A 129 23.65 0.62 -0.66
N VAL A 130 24.43 0.56 -1.73
CA VAL A 130 25.65 -0.24 -1.83
C VAL A 130 26.84 0.68 -1.53
N PRO A 131 27.67 0.40 -0.51
CA PRO A 131 28.85 1.21 -0.20
C PRO A 131 29.87 1.18 -1.34
N SER A 132 30.68 2.23 -1.43
CA SER A 132 31.87 2.25 -2.30
C SER A 132 32.96 1.30 -1.79
N GLY A 133 33.79 0.81 -2.70
CA GLY A 133 34.97 0.03 -2.33
C GLY A 133 34.74 -1.47 -2.12
N LEU A 134 33.53 -1.97 -2.34
CA LEU A 134 33.27 -3.41 -2.36
C LEU A 134 33.81 -4.01 -3.68
N ASP A 135 34.44 -5.17 -3.57
CA ASP A 135 34.80 -5.94 -4.75
C ASP A 135 33.54 -6.56 -5.42
N GLY A 136 33.67 -7.07 -6.64
CA GLY A 136 32.53 -7.61 -7.38
C GLY A 136 31.80 -8.73 -6.65
N SER A 137 32.49 -9.57 -5.89
CA SER A 137 31.94 -10.69 -5.15
C SER A 137 31.24 -10.23 -3.86
N GLU A 138 31.79 -9.24 -3.19
CA GLU A 138 31.21 -8.61 -2.01
C GLU A 138 29.97 -7.81 -2.38
N ALA A 139 30.00 -7.06 -3.47
CA ALA A 139 28.86 -6.32 -3.98
C ALA A 139 27.71 -7.26 -4.36
N GLU A 140 27.96 -8.40 -5.01
CA GLU A 140 26.91 -9.41 -5.31
C GLU A 140 26.31 -10.00 -4.02
N ARG A 141 27.11 -10.31 -3.01
CA ARG A 141 26.60 -10.76 -1.70
C ARG A 141 25.76 -9.68 -1.04
N PHE A 142 26.21 -8.43 -1.08
CA PHE A 142 25.49 -7.31 -0.49
C PHE A 142 24.14 -7.08 -1.21
N LEU A 143 24.10 -7.22 -2.52
CA LEU A 143 22.86 -7.16 -3.31
C LEU A 143 21.89 -8.30 -2.99
N SER A 144 22.38 -9.49 -2.68
CA SER A 144 21.54 -10.64 -2.35
C SER A 144 20.98 -10.62 -0.94
N SER A 145 21.76 -10.17 0.04
CA SER A 145 21.41 -10.25 1.48
C SER A 145 21.43 -8.92 2.24
N GLY A 146 21.68 -7.81 1.56
CA GLY A 146 21.75 -6.49 2.17
C GLY A 146 20.42 -5.96 2.73
N PRO A 147 20.47 -4.86 3.46
CA PRO A 147 19.30 -4.27 4.11
C PRO A 147 18.43 -3.50 3.11
N TRP A 148 17.64 -4.21 2.32
CA TRP A 148 16.69 -3.61 1.40
C TRP A 148 15.57 -2.87 2.12
N ILE A 149 15.37 -1.61 1.78
CA ILE A 149 14.30 -0.76 2.33
C ILE A 149 13.10 -0.84 1.40
N PRO A 150 11.97 -1.44 1.81
CA PRO A 150 10.79 -1.51 0.97
C PRO A 150 10.12 -0.13 0.88
N ILE A 151 9.90 0.36 -0.35
CA ILE A 151 9.29 1.66 -0.61
C ILE A 151 7.83 1.49 -1.02
N LEU A 152 7.56 0.54 -1.94
CA LEU A 152 6.22 0.28 -2.45
C LEU A 152 5.90 -1.21 -2.36
N PRO A 153 5.00 -1.63 -1.47
CA PRO A 153 4.56 -3.03 -1.38
C PRO A 153 3.54 -3.38 -2.47
N GLY A 154 3.35 -4.68 -2.71
CA GLY A 154 2.31 -5.18 -3.62
C GLY A 154 2.66 -5.01 -5.12
N VAL A 155 3.93 -5.05 -5.45
CA VAL A 155 4.41 -4.95 -6.85
C VAL A 155 4.41 -6.34 -7.49
N GLU A 156 3.61 -6.55 -8.51
CA GLU A 156 3.56 -7.81 -9.25
C GLU A 156 4.64 -7.88 -10.32
N ARG A 157 4.80 -6.82 -11.10
CA ARG A 157 5.76 -6.75 -12.20
C ARG A 157 6.29 -5.33 -12.38
N VAL A 158 7.58 -5.23 -12.72
CA VAL A 158 8.24 -3.98 -13.09
C VAL A 158 8.81 -4.14 -14.49
N ALA A 159 8.54 -3.18 -15.34
CA ALA A 159 9.16 -3.04 -16.65
C ALA A 159 9.70 -1.62 -16.80
N TRP A 160 10.86 -1.50 -17.39
CA TRP A 160 11.50 -0.22 -17.66
C TRP A 160 11.56 -0.01 -19.17
N SER A 161 11.24 1.19 -19.60
CA SER A 161 11.46 1.63 -20.96
C SER A 161 12.22 2.94 -20.94
N PHE A 162 13.23 3.04 -21.76
CA PHE A 162 13.98 4.30 -21.97
C PHE A 162 13.54 4.87 -23.31
N TYR A 163 13.27 6.17 -23.32
CA TYR A 163 13.05 6.89 -24.54
C TYR A 163 14.42 7.36 -25.06
N GLU A 164 14.88 6.78 -26.16
CA GLU A 164 15.97 7.34 -26.93
C GLU A 164 15.37 8.49 -27.72
N GLY A 165 15.68 9.74 -27.31
CA GLY A 165 15.32 10.92 -28.07
C GLY A 165 15.96 10.80 -29.44
N GLY A 166 15.18 10.55 -30.49
CA GLY A 166 15.66 10.69 -31.87
C GLY A 166 16.04 12.15 -32.10
N GLU A 167 17.22 12.32 -32.66
CA GLU A 167 17.67 13.59 -33.24
C GLU A 167 16.69 14.09 -34.31
#